data_6a9d68a4a02ff012bf3a2c9577108249
#
_entry.id   6a9d68a4a02ff012bf3a2c9577108249
#
_cell.length_a   1.000
_cell.length_b   1.000
_cell.length_c   1.000
_cell.angle_alpha   90.00
_cell.angle_beta   90.00
_cell.angle_gamma   90.00
#
_symmetry.space_group_name_H-M   'P 1'
#
loop_
_entity.id
_entity.type
_entity.pdbx_description
1 polymer ?
#
loop_
_entity_poly.entity_id
_entity_poly.type
_entity_poly.pdbx_seq_one_letter_code
_entity_poly.pdbx_strand_id
1 'polypeptide(L)'
;MNKIEALIEQYCPEGIEFKDLREVAKISNGKDHKYLEAGNYPVYGSGGIMRYVNQFIYNVESVLIPRKGSIGNIFYVSEPFWTVDTIFYTKIDRRSITPKFLYYYLKTLDLTELNFAGGVPSLTKTILDRISIPIPPLPVQEEIVNILDKFTTLEAELEAELEARKTQYEFYRNQLLNFEGKDVEWKTLGEIGVFIRGNGLQKKDFTSSGVGCIHYGQVYTLYGIYAYSTKTFVSNDFAKKLKKAKKGDLIIAATSENVEDVCKAVAWLGDNQIAISGDAFIFRHNQNPKFIAYYFKTNSFFENKKRFATGTK
;
A
#
# COMPACT_ATOMS: atom_id res chain seq x y z
N MET A 1 23.16 -22.96 -12.68
CA MET A 1 21.93 -23.71 -12.37
C MET A 1 21.55 -23.37 -10.92
N ASN A 2 20.35 -22.90 -10.66
CA ASN A 2 19.95 -22.63 -9.27
C ASN A 2 19.63 -23.97 -8.56
N LYS A 3 19.56 -23.95 -7.24
CA LYS A 3 19.34 -25.16 -6.44
C LYS A 3 18.02 -25.86 -6.77
N ILE A 4 16.96 -25.11 -7.11
CA ILE A 4 15.65 -25.65 -7.50
C ILE A 4 15.77 -26.38 -8.85
N GLU A 5 16.43 -25.81 -9.85
CA GLU A 5 16.65 -26.46 -11.15
C GLU A 5 17.38 -27.80 -11.00
N ALA A 6 18.43 -27.83 -10.18
CA ALA A 6 19.16 -29.07 -9.89
C ALA A 6 18.28 -30.13 -9.21
N LEU A 7 17.42 -29.73 -8.26
CA LEU A 7 16.49 -30.64 -7.61
C LEU A 7 15.40 -31.13 -8.57
N ILE A 8 14.90 -30.28 -9.47
CA ILE A 8 13.92 -30.68 -10.50
C ILE A 8 14.54 -31.69 -11.46
N GLU A 9 15.77 -31.45 -11.97
CA GLU A 9 16.46 -32.41 -12.84
C GLU A 9 16.70 -33.73 -12.12
N GLN A 10 17.07 -33.72 -10.84
CA GLN A 10 17.36 -34.92 -10.06
C GLN A 10 16.10 -35.73 -9.77
N TYR A 11 14.98 -35.09 -9.39
CA TYR A 11 13.79 -35.75 -8.86
C TYR A 11 12.62 -35.80 -9.84
N CYS A 12 12.64 -35.00 -10.90
CA CYS A 12 11.56 -34.89 -11.88
C CYS A 12 12.07 -34.97 -13.33
N PRO A 13 12.87 -35.99 -13.71
CA PRO A 13 13.48 -36.07 -15.06
C PRO A 13 12.42 -36.16 -16.18
N GLU A 14 11.23 -36.66 -15.87
CA GLU A 14 10.10 -36.78 -16.80
C GLU A 14 9.09 -35.62 -16.67
N GLY A 15 9.41 -34.59 -15.87
CA GLY A 15 8.54 -33.44 -15.58
C GLY A 15 7.78 -33.56 -14.26
N ILE A 16 6.99 -32.52 -13.95
CA ILE A 16 6.21 -32.43 -12.71
C ILE A 16 4.80 -32.94 -12.97
N GLU A 17 4.34 -33.89 -12.12
CA GLU A 17 2.93 -34.35 -12.13
C GLU A 17 1.99 -33.24 -11.66
N PHE A 18 0.81 -33.16 -12.27
CA PHE A 18 -0.26 -32.27 -11.82
C PHE A 18 -1.45 -33.11 -11.33
N LYS A 19 -2.04 -32.70 -10.20
CA LYS A 19 -3.24 -33.31 -9.61
C LYS A 19 -4.32 -32.28 -9.35
N ASP A 20 -5.58 -32.71 -9.40
CA ASP A 20 -6.68 -31.87 -8.92
C ASP A 20 -6.54 -31.60 -7.42
N LEU A 21 -6.90 -30.40 -6.96
CA LEU A 21 -6.85 -30.04 -5.54
C LEU A 21 -7.55 -31.08 -4.65
N ARG A 22 -8.69 -31.64 -5.09
CA ARG A 22 -9.44 -32.70 -4.36
C ARG A 22 -8.64 -33.97 -4.11
N GLU A 23 -7.59 -34.24 -4.88
CA GLU A 23 -6.74 -35.44 -4.74
C GLU A 23 -5.69 -35.27 -3.64
N VAL A 24 -5.30 -34.03 -3.35
CA VAL A 24 -4.24 -33.69 -2.38
C VAL A 24 -4.77 -32.97 -1.15
N ALA A 25 -5.98 -32.43 -1.19
CA ALA A 25 -6.60 -31.74 -0.05
C ALA A 25 -8.13 -31.86 -0.07
N LYS A 26 -8.72 -32.17 1.08
CA LYS A 26 -10.17 -32.17 1.26
C LYS A 26 -10.64 -30.78 1.74
N ILE A 27 -11.46 -30.13 0.95
CA ILE A 27 -12.09 -28.84 1.31
C ILE A 27 -13.24 -29.08 2.27
N SER A 28 -13.30 -28.31 3.36
CA SER A 28 -14.30 -28.37 4.41
C SER A 28 -14.95 -27.01 4.64
N ASN A 29 -16.25 -26.99 4.99
CA ASN A 29 -16.96 -25.76 5.31
C ASN A 29 -16.66 -25.27 6.72
N GLY A 30 -16.65 -23.96 6.91
CA GLY A 30 -16.75 -23.37 8.22
C GLY A 30 -18.15 -23.52 8.83
N LYS A 31 -18.28 -23.09 10.08
CA LYS A 31 -19.53 -23.18 10.86
C LYS A 31 -19.82 -21.86 11.57
N ASP A 32 -21.09 -21.65 11.93
CA ASP A 32 -21.46 -20.52 12.78
C ASP A 32 -20.65 -20.51 14.09
N HIS A 33 -20.24 -19.34 14.51
CA HIS A 33 -19.39 -19.11 15.70
C HIS A 33 -20.11 -18.30 16.81
N LYS A 34 -21.34 -17.85 16.56
CA LYS A 34 -22.03 -16.89 17.45
C LYS A 34 -22.34 -17.46 18.82
N TYR A 35 -22.54 -18.78 18.89
CA TYR A 35 -22.83 -19.48 20.15
C TYR A 35 -21.57 -19.79 20.98
N LEU A 36 -20.38 -19.55 20.44
CA LEU A 36 -19.13 -19.79 21.13
C LEU A 36 -18.79 -18.63 22.06
N GLU A 37 -18.22 -18.95 23.20
CA GLU A 37 -17.71 -17.97 24.17
C GLU A 37 -16.36 -17.38 23.73
N ALA A 38 -15.95 -16.27 24.34
CA ALA A 38 -14.63 -15.69 24.14
C ALA A 38 -13.54 -16.66 24.61
N GLY A 39 -12.41 -16.68 23.90
CA GLY A 39 -11.28 -17.58 24.18
C GLY A 39 -10.05 -17.24 23.36
N ASN A 40 -9.19 -18.23 23.09
CA ASN A 40 -7.88 -18.04 22.50
C ASN A 40 -7.76 -18.48 21.04
N TYR A 41 -8.78 -19.13 20.47
CA TYR A 41 -8.72 -19.62 19.10
C TYR A 41 -9.26 -18.59 18.10
N PRO A 42 -8.49 -18.21 17.07
CA PRO A 42 -8.94 -17.24 16.09
C PRO A 42 -10.09 -17.77 15.24
N VAL A 43 -11.07 -16.92 14.99
CA VAL A 43 -12.18 -17.15 14.07
C VAL A 43 -11.91 -16.43 12.76
N TYR A 44 -11.71 -17.16 11.69
CA TYR A 44 -11.45 -16.61 10.37
C TYR A 44 -12.73 -16.44 9.56
N GLY A 45 -12.88 -15.25 8.96
CA GLY A 45 -13.77 -14.96 7.86
C GLY A 45 -12.97 -14.62 6.59
N SER A 46 -13.64 -14.27 5.50
CA SER A 46 -12.99 -13.92 4.23
C SER A 46 -12.07 -12.69 4.29
N GLY A 47 -12.27 -11.82 5.27
CA GLY A 47 -11.43 -10.64 5.51
C GLY A 47 -10.29 -10.85 6.52
N GLY A 48 -10.16 -12.04 7.11
CA GLY A 48 -9.17 -12.35 8.15
C GLY A 48 -9.82 -12.69 9.50
N ILE A 49 -9.07 -12.48 10.60
CA ILE A 49 -9.53 -12.78 11.96
C ILE A 49 -10.63 -11.80 12.38
N MET A 50 -11.78 -12.33 12.78
CA MET A 50 -12.94 -11.56 13.22
C MET A 50 -13.02 -11.41 14.74
N ARG A 51 -12.70 -12.48 15.49
CA ARG A 51 -12.69 -12.54 16.96
C ARG A 51 -11.94 -13.78 17.44
N TYR A 52 -11.87 -13.98 18.75
CA TYR A 52 -11.32 -15.18 19.36
C TYR A 52 -12.39 -15.91 20.17
N VAL A 53 -12.37 -17.25 20.14
CA VAL A 53 -13.35 -18.15 20.79
C VAL A 53 -12.68 -19.24 21.61
N ASN A 54 -13.48 -19.92 22.46
CA ASN A 54 -13.01 -20.96 23.37
C ASN A 54 -12.92 -22.37 22.76
N GLN A 55 -13.28 -22.53 21.48
CA GLN A 55 -13.23 -23.80 20.76
C GLN A 55 -12.59 -23.63 19.37
N PHE A 56 -12.05 -24.71 18.84
CA PHE A 56 -11.52 -24.76 17.47
C PHE A 56 -12.31 -25.77 16.62
N ILE A 57 -12.37 -25.53 15.30
CA ILE A 57 -12.97 -26.45 14.33
C ILE A 57 -11.93 -27.42 13.75
N TYR A 58 -10.67 -27.00 13.72
CA TYR A 58 -9.54 -27.77 13.21
C TYR A 58 -8.24 -27.32 13.90
N ASN A 59 -7.33 -28.27 14.15
CA ASN A 59 -6.10 -28.07 14.94
C ASN A 59 -4.82 -28.54 14.22
N VAL A 60 -4.90 -28.70 12.91
CA VAL A 60 -3.75 -29.08 12.08
C VAL A 60 -3.57 -27.99 11.03
N GLU A 61 -2.32 -27.80 10.55
CA GLU A 61 -2.02 -26.84 9.50
C GLU A 61 -2.98 -26.95 8.31
N SER A 62 -3.44 -25.80 7.86
CA SER A 62 -4.46 -25.70 6.83
C SER A 62 -4.27 -24.47 5.96
N VAL A 63 -4.73 -24.55 4.72
CA VAL A 63 -4.92 -23.39 3.87
C VAL A 63 -6.39 -23.01 3.88
N LEU A 64 -6.69 -21.76 4.22
CA LEU A 64 -8.04 -21.23 4.23
C LEU A 64 -8.32 -20.49 2.93
N ILE A 65 -9.43 -20.84 2.27
CA ILE A 65 -9.81 -20.33 0.97
C ILE A 65 -11.17 -19.64 1.08
N PRO A 66 -11.26 -18.31 0.95
CA PRO A 66 -12.54 -17.61 0.95
C PRO A 66 -13.45 -18.05 -0.18
N ARG A 67 -14.72 -18.27 0.16
CA ARG A 67 -15.76 -18.63 -0.82
C ARG A 67 -16.68 -17.47 -1.18
N LYS A 68 -16.73 -16.41 -0.36
CA LYS A 68 -17.55 -15.21 -0.56
C LYS A 68 -16.83 -13.98 -0.07
N GLY A 69 -17.09 -12.83 -0.69
CA GLY A 69 -16.48 -11.56 -0.31
C GLY A 69 -15.06 -11.42 -0.86
N SER A 70 -14.07 -11.29 0.00
CA SER A 70 -12.65 -11.11 -0.38
C SER A 70 -12.00 -12.43 -0.82
N ILE A 71 -12.41 -12.98 -1.96
CA ILE A 71 -11.98 -14.33 -2.42
C ILE A 71 -10.48 -14.45 -2.76
N GLY A 72 -9.77 -13.33 -2.96
CA GLY A 72 -8.31 -13.32 -3.14
C GLY A 72 -7.50 -13.47 -1.83
N ASN A 73 -8.15 -13.40 -0.66
CA ASN A 73 -7.47 -13.48 0.63
C ASN A 73 -7.30 -14.94 1.07
N ILE A 74 -6.22 -15.58 0.66
CA ILE A 74 -5.87 -16.94 1.10
C ILE A 74 -5.01 -16.85 2.36
N PHE A 75 -5.28 -17.71 3.36
CA PHE A 75 -4.50 -17.73 4.60
C PHE A 75 -3.86 -19.10 4.82
N TYR A 76 -2.63 -19.11 5.31
CA TYR A 76 -2.00 -20.27 5.91
C TYR A 76 -2.14 -20.17 7.43
N VAL A 77 -2.61 -21.24 8.07
CA VAL A 77 -2.81 -21.30 9.52
C VAL A 77 -2.19 -22.57 10.07
N SER A 78 -1.30 -22.42 11.04
CA SER A 78 -0.58 -23.52 11.72
C SER A 78 -1.10 -23.82 13.12
N GLU A 79 -1.93 -22.94 13.70
CA GLU A 79 -2.51 -23.05 15.04
C GLU A 79 -3.93 -23.57 14.97
N PRO A 80 -4.50 -24.06 16.10
CA PRO A 80 -5.93 -24.39 16.16
C PRO A 80 -6.80 -23.15 15.87
N PHE A 81 -7.80 -23.30 15.02
CA PHE A 81 -8.63 -22.19 14.54
C PHE A 81 -10.10 -22.57 14.38
N TRP A 82 -10.95 -21.56 14.20
CA TRP A 82 -12.33 -21.68 13.74
C TRP A 82 -12.51 -20.93 12.42
N THR A 83 -13.42 -21.43 11.55
CA THR A 83 -13.81 -20.73 10.33
C THR A 83 -15.32 -20.57 10.25
N VAL A 84 -15.77 -19.40 9.75
CA VAL A 84 -17.19 -19.15 9.45
C VAL A 84 -17.56 -19.67 8.05
N ASP A 85 -18.85 -19.63 7.69
CA ASP A 85 -19.38 -20.14 6.43
C ASP A 85 -18.90 -19.42 5.17
N THR A 86 -18.28 -18.25 5.29
CA THR A 86 -17.73 -17.47 4.16
C THR A 86 -16.32 -17.90 3.74
N ILE A 87 -15.71 -18.87 4.45
CA ILE A 87 -14.37 -19.34 4.17
C ILE A 87 -14.30 -20.88 4.35
N PHE A 88 -13.63 -21.54 3.43
CA PHE A 88 -13.30 -22.95 3.52
C PHE A 88 -11.98 -23.16 4.27
N TYR A 89 -11.80 -24.35 4.86
CA TYR A 89 -10.50 -24.83 5.32
C TYR A 89 -10.16 -26.16 4.64
N THR A 90 -8.86 -26.45 4.48
CA THR A 90 -8.36 -27.64 3.81
C THR A 90 -7.81 -28.65 4.80
N LYS A 91 -8.09 -29.94 4.55
CA LYS A 91 -7.42 -31.07 5.21
C LYS A 91 -6.46 -31.68 4.19
N ILE A 92 -5.17 -31.44 4.37
CA ILE A 92 -4.12 -31.64 3.37
C ILE A 92 -3.48 -33.02 3.55
N ASP A 93 -3.28 -33.77 2.45
CA ASP A 93 -2.49 -35.00 2.46
C ASP A 93 -0.99 -34.66 2.40
N ARG A 94 -0.36 -34.61 3.57
CA ARG A 94 1.05 -34.21 3.72
C ARG A 94 2.06 -35.20 3.09
N ARG A 95 1.62 -36.38 2.64
CA ARG A 95 2.49 -37.32 1.91
C ARG A 95 2.72 -36.85 0.47
N SER A 96 1.81 -36.06 -0.04
CA SER A 96 1.85 -35.56 -1.43
C SER A 96 2.24 -34.08 -1.52
N ILE A 97 1.76 -33.25 -0.59
CA ILE A 97 1.95 -31.80 -0.66
C ILE A 97 2.13 -31.17 0.74
N THR A 98 3.08 -30.26 0.87
CA THR A 98 3.22 -29.49 2.10
C THR A 98 2.21 -28.35 2.17
N PRO A 99 1.64 -28.02 3.37
CA PRO A 99 0.63 -26.98 3.49
C PRO A 99 1.10 -25.60 3.01
N LYS A 100 2.34 -25.24 3.28
CA LYS A 100 2.91 -23.96 2.83
C LYS A 100 3.13 -23.92 1.31
N PHE A 101 3.56 -25.02 0.70
CA PHE A 101 3.68 -25.07 -0.77
C PHE A 101 2.32 -24.88 -1.42
N LEU A 102 1.27 -25.58 -0.93
CA LEU A 102 -0.10 -25.39 -1.42
C LEU A 102 -0.56 -23.93 -1.24
N TYR A 103 -0.27 -23.33 -0.09
CA TYR A 103 -0.59 -21.91 0.17
C TYR A 103 0.07 -20.98 -0.84
N TYR A 104 1.38 -21.11 -1.03
CA TYR A 104 2.12 -20.25 -1.97
C TYR A 104 1.64 -20.45 -3.40
N TYR A 105 1.43 -21.70 -3.82
CA TYR A 105 0.90 -21.98 -5.15
C TYR A 105 -0.47 -21.35 -5.38
N LEU A 106 -1.42 -21.55 -4.46
CA LEU A 106 -2.75 -20.95 -4.58
C LEU A 106 -2.72 -19.43 -4.60
N LYS A 107 -1.76 -18.80 -3.94
CA LYS A 107 -1.54 -17.34 -4.01
C LYS A 107 -1.05 -16.84 -5.37
N THR A 108 -0.47 -17.70 -6.21
CA THR A 108 -0.12 -17.33 -7.59
C THR A 108 -1.31 -17.29 -8.53
N LEU A 109 -2.43 -17.91 -8.12
CA LEU A 109 -3.64 -17.97 -8.91
C LEU A 109 -4.53 -16.77 -8.62
N ASP A 110 -5.07 -16.14 -9.66
CA ASP A 110 -6.14 -15.17 -9.47
C ASP A 110 -7.47 -15.92 -9.32
N LEU A 111 -7.83 -16.27 -8.07
CA LEU A 111 -9.08 -16.95 -7.78
C LEU A 111 -10.31 -16.09 -8.12
N THR A 112 -10.17 -14.81 -8.38
CA THR A 112 -11.28 -13.93 -8.78
C THR A 112 -11.73 -14.21 -10.21
N GLU A 113 -10.82 -14.66 -11.06
CA GLU A 113 -11.14 -15.08 -12.43
C GLU A 113 -11.98 -16.37 -12.50
N LEU A 114 -11.95 -17.19 -11.44
CA LEU A 114 -12.77 -18.40 -11.32
C LEU A 114 -14.21 -18.09 -10.89
N ASN A 115 -14.54 -16.82 -10.66
CA ASN A 115 -15.86 -16.39 -10.24
C ASN A 115 -16.75 -16.12 -11.45
N PHE A 116 -17.75 -16.96 -11.68
CA PHE A 116 -18.76 -16.81 -12.73
C PHE A 116 -20.07 -16.16 -12.25
N ALA A 117 -20.12 -15.66 -11.02
CA ALA A 117 -21.32 -15.04 -10.46
C ALA A 117 -21.42 -13.56 -10.88
N GLY A 118 -22.56 -13.14 -11.40
CA GLY A 118 -22.88 -11.75 -11.79
C GLY A 118 -23.16 -10.80 -10.62
N GLY A 119 -22.73 -11.13 -9.38
CA GLY A 119 -22.97 -10.37 -8.17
C GLY A 119 -21.81 -10.44 -7.18
N VAL A 120 -22.10 -10.69 -5.89
CA VAL A 120 -21.03 -10.87 -4.88
C VAL A 120 -20.13 -12.05 -5.28
N PRO A 121 -18.80 -11.84 -5.36
CA PRO A 121 -17.87 -12.91 -5.73
C PRO A 121 -18.06 -14.16 -4.87
N SER A 122 -18.20 -15.32 -5.51
CA SER A 122 -18.47 -16.58 -4.84
C SER A 122 -17.80 -17.76 -5.54
N LEU A 123 -17.01 -18.52 -4.77
CA LEU A 123 -16.40 -19.78 -5.21
C LEU A 123 -17.14 -20.97 -4.63
N THR A 124 -17.36 -21.99 -5.45
CA THR A 124 -17.92 -23.26 -5.01
C THR A 124 -16.81 -24.28 -4.76
N LYS A 125 -17.09 -25.23 -3.89
CA LYS A 125 -16.18 -26.37 -3.66
C LYS A 125 -15.86 -27.11 -4.96
N THR A 126 -16.84 -27.32 -5.84
CA THR A 126 -16.68 -28.01 -7.12
C THR A 126 -15.70 -27.30 -8.06
N ILE A 127 -15.67 -25.97 -8.06
CA ILE A 127 -14.70 -25.17 -8.83
C ILE A 127 -13.30 -25.36 -8.24
N LEU A 128 -13.17 -25.18 -6.93
CA LEU A 128 -11.89 -25.31 -6.24
C LEU A 128 -11.30 -26.73 -6.33
N ASP A 129 -12.13 -27.76 -6.21
CA ASP A 129 -11.74 -29.19 -6.29
C ASP A 129 -11.04 -29.55 -7.62
N ARG A 130 -11.26 -28.76 -8.69
CA ARG A 130 -10.69 -28.97 -10.05
C ARG A 130 -9.47 -28.10 -10.34
N ILE A 131 -9.00 -27.32 -9.37
CA ILE A 131 -7.76 -26.55 -9.57
C ILE A 131 -6.61 -27.53 -9.74
N SER A 132 -5.87 -27.41 -10.83
CA SER A 132 -4.70 -28.24 -11.14
C SER A 132 -3.50 -27.76 -10.30
N ILE A 133 -2.95 -28.64 -9.48
CA ILE A 133 -1.85 -28.36 -8.54
C ILE A 133 -0.61 -29.14 -9.00
N PRO A 134 0.56 -28.50 -9.19
CA PRO A 134 1.80 -29.20 -9.43
C PRO A 134 2.27 -29.92 -8.16
N ILE A 135 2.71 -31.16 -8.31
CA ILE A 135 3.13 -32.01 -7.20
C ILE A 135 4.61 -32.41 -7.41
N PRO A 136 5.55 -31.48 -7.31
CA PRO A 136 6.96 -31.87 -7.29
C PRO A 136 7.24 -32.68 -6.01
N PRO A 137 8.28 -33.51 -5.98
CA PRO A 137 8.69 -34.22 -4.78
C PRO A 137 8.91 -33.29 -3.57
N LEU A 138 8.65 -33.80 -2.36
CA LEU A 138 8.70 -33.00 -1.13
C LEU A 138 9.98 -32.18 -0.95
N PRO A 139 11.21 -32.69 -1.28
CA PRO A 139 12.43 -31.88 -1.18
C PRO A 139 12.42 -30.61 -2.06
N VAL A 140 11.77 -30.68 -3.23
CA VAL A 140 11.61 -29.52 -4.14
C VAL A 140 10.62 -28.52 -3.53
N GLN A 141 9.48 -29.03 -3.02
CA GLN A 141 8.48 -28.20 -2.33
C GLN A 141 9.09 -27.47 -1.13
N GLU A 142 9.85 -28.17 -0.29
CA GLU A 142 10.51 -27.61 0.89
C GLU A 142 11.52 -26.50 0.51
N GLU A 143 12.31 -26.70 -0.54
CA GLU A 143 13.25 -25.68 -0.98
C GLU A 143 12.55 -24.43 -1.52
N ILE A 144 11.46 -24.61 -2.30
CA ILE A 144 10.63 -23.49 -2.77
C ILE A 144 10.04 -22.73 -1.57
N VAL A 145 9.48 -23.45 -0.60
CA VAL A 145 8.91 -22.84 0.63
C VAL A 145 9.98 -22.09 1.42
N ASN A 146 11.17 -22.68 1.60
CA ASN A 146 12.27 -22.02 2.31
C ASN A 146 12.69 -20.70 1.68
N ILE A 147 12.71 -20.63 0.36
CA ILE A 147 13.05 -19.41 -0.37
C ILE A 147 11.93 -18.37 -0.20
N LEU A 148 10.67 -18.77 -0.39
CA LEU A 148 9.53 -17.86 -0.29
C LEU A 148 9.32 -17.36 1.14
N ASP A 149 9.49 -18.21 2.16
CA ASP A 149 9.44 -17.82 3.57
C ASP A 149 10.51 -16.76 3.91
N LYS A 150 11.74 -16.89 3.37
CA LYS A 150 12.78 -15.87 3.55
C LYS A 150 12.40 -14.53 2.94
N PHE A 151 11.81 -14.53 1.73
CA PHE A 151 11.35 -13.30 1.11
C PHE A 151 10.19 -12.66 1.88
N THR A 152 9.25 -13.46 2.36
CA THR A 152 8.12 -12.97 3.17
C THR A 152 8.61 -12.36 4.50
N THR A 153 9.59 -13.01 5.14
CA THR A 153 10.19 -12.46 6.36
C THR A 153 10.93 -11.15 6.09
N LEU A 154 11.74 -11.11 5.02
CA LEU A 154 12.47 -9.90 4.64
C LEU A 154 11.53 -8.74 4.27
N GLU A 155 10.42 -9.01 3.58
CA GLU A 155 9.40 -8.01 3.26
C GLU A 155 8.82 -7.40 4.55
N ALA A 156 8.44 -8.23 5.53
CA ALA A 156 7.92 -7.77 6.81
C ALA A 156 8.97 -6.96 7.62
N GLU A 157 10.25 -7.40 7.60
CA GLU A 157 11.35 -6.65 8.24
C GLU A 157 11.57 -5.29 7.59
N LEU A 158 11.54 -5.21 6.26
CA LEU A 158 11.71 -3.96 5.51
C LEU A 158 10.53 -3.01 5.75
N GLU A 159 9.30 -3.50 5.83
CA GLU A 159 8.13 -2.69 6.16
C GLU A 159 8.23 -2.12 7.59
N ALA A 160 8.63 -2.95 8.56
CA ALA A 160 8.83 -2.52 9.94
C ALA A 160 9.97 -1.48 10.05
N GLU A 161 11.09 -1.69 9.34
CA GLU A 161 12.18 -0.71 9.29
C GLU A 161 11.74 0.60 8.66
N LEU A 162 10.99 0.55 7.55
CA LEU A 162 10.47 1.74 6.88
C LEU A 162 9.61 2.58 7.84
N GLU A 163 8.72 1.94 8.60
CA GLU A 163 7.87 2.64 9.57
C GLU A 163 8.67 3.23 10.73
N ALA A 164 9.66 2.49 11.24
CA ALA A 164 10.57 2.99 12.27
C ALA A 164 11.36 4.21 11.77
N ARG A 165 11.86 4.18 10.52
CA ARG A 165 12.57 5.31 9.90
C ARG A 165 11.67 6.53 9.67
N LYS A 166 10.42 6.34 9.29
CA LYS A 166 9.45 7.44 9.19
C LYS A 166 9.24 8.10 10.55
N THR A 167 9.00 7.32 11.60
CA THR A 167 8.84 7.82 12.97
C THR A 167 10.08 8.57 13.45
N GLN A 168 11.28 8.01 13.22
CA GLN A 168 12.54 8.65 13.54
C GLN A 168 12.72 10.00 12.80
N TYR A 169 12.42 10.01 11.50
CA TYR A 169 12.48 11.22 10.69
C TYR A 169 11.53 12.31 11.22
N GLU A 170 10.29 11.94 11.56
CA GLU A 170 9.31 12.87 12.09
C GLU A 170 9.74 13.46 13.45
N PHE A 171 10.28 12.62 14.32
CA PHE A 171 10.82 13.05 15.60
C PHE A 171 11.94 14.08 15.41
N TYR A 172 12.98 13.77 14.63
CA TYR A 172 14.09 14.70 14.42
C TYR A 172 13.68 15.95 13.66
N ARG A 173 12.82 15.85 12.66
CA ARG A 173 12.27 17.01 11.96
C ARG A 173 11.59 17.97 12.94
N ASN A 174 10.70 17.47 13.79
CA ASN A 174 10.00 18.30 14.76
C ASN A 174 10.93 18.87 15.82
N GLN A 175 11.91 18.09 16.30
CA GLN A 175 12.89 18.53 17.28
C GLN A 175 13.82 19.63 16.72
N LEU A 176 14.38 19.42 15.52
CA LEU A 176 15.32 20.36 14.89
C LEU A 176 14.66 21.68 14.47
N LEU A 177 13.37 21.63 14.12
CA LEU A 177 12.60 22.80 13.69
C LEU A 177 11.69 23.37 14.79
N ASN A 178 11.89 22.95 16.03
CA ASN A 178 11.23 23.55 17.19
C ASN A 178 12.09 24.70 17.72
N PHE A 179 11.55 25.91 17.64
CA PHE A 179 12.18 27.15 18.11
C PHE A 179 11.46 27.75 19.32
N GLU A 180 10.55 27.03 19.94
CA GLU A 180 9.85 27.46 21.14
C GLU A 180 10.85 27.69 22.29
N GLY A 181 10.77 28.85 22.94
CA GLY A 181 11.68 29.23 24.01
C GLY A 181 13.12 29.58 23.58
N LYS A 182 13.40 29.62 22.26
CA LYS A 182 14.69 30.05 21.70
C LYS A 182 14.66 31.53 21.30
N ASP A 183 15.79 32.19 21.38
CA ASP A 183 15.95 33.56 20.92
C ASP A 183 16.04 33.58 19.38
N VAL A 184 14.89 33.64 18.75
CA VAL A 184 14.74 33.71 17.29
C VAL A 184 13.71 34.76 16.92
N GLU A 185 13.93 35.49 15.84
CA GLU A 185 12.99 36.44 15.31
C GLU A 185 11.85 35.70 14.58
N TRP A 186 10.62 35.88 15.03
CA TRP A 186 9.44 35.33 14.40
C TRP A 186 8.85 36.35 13.42
N LYS A 187 8.63 35.90 12.17
CA LYS A 187 7.97 36.68 11.11
C LYS A 187 6.77 35.95 10.55
N THR A 188 5.77 36.70 10.19
CA THR A 188 4.64 36.13 9.44
C THR A 188 5.06 35.77 8.01
N LEU A 189 4.33 34.86 7.37
CA LEU A 189 4.61 34.53 5.98
C LEU A 189 4.45 35.77 5.06
N GLY A 190 3.50 36.67 5.39
CA GLY A 190 3.31 37.93 4.65
C GLY A 190 4.46 38.88 4.73
N GLU A 191 5.26 38.86 5.81
CA GLU A 191 6.47 39.72 5.97
C GLU A 191 7.67 39.17 5.20
N ILE A 192 7.75 37.82 5.01
CA ILE A 192 8.88 37.18 4.31
C ILE A 192 8.61 36.89 2.85
N GLY A 193 7.37 37.06 2.36
CA GLY A 193 7.04 36.74 0.98
C GLY A 193 5.64 37.16 0.56
N VAL A 194 5.30 36.81 -0.67
CA VAL A 194 4.01 37.10 -1.30
C VAL A 194 3.38 35.83 -1.85
N PHE A 195 2.05 35.73 -1.71
CA PHE A 195 1.27 34.63 -2.25
C PHE A 195 0.70 35.00 -3.61
N ILE A 196 0.97 34.22 -4.63
CA ILE A 196 0.44 34.38 -5.98
C ILE A 196 -0.42 33.17 -6.27
N ARG A 197 -1.74 33.35 -6.40
CA ARG A 197 -2.64 32.24 -6.74
C ARG A 197 -2.38 31.78 -8.18
N GLY A 198 -2.25 30.47 -8.39
CA GLY A 198 -2.21 29.89 -9.71
C GLY A 198 -3.54 30.08 -10.46
N ASN A 199 -3.60 29.63 -11.70
CA ASN A 199 -4.82 29.82 -12.50
C ASN A 199 -4.97 28.76 -13.60
N GLY A 200 -6.20 28.50 -14.02
CA GLY A 200 -6.61 27.89 -15.27
C GLY A 200 -6.22 26.44 -15.56
N LEU A 201 -5.17 25.91 -14.95
CA LEU A 201 -4.65 24.57 -15.20
C LEU A 201 -5.54 23.49 -14.61
N GLN A 202 -5.98 22.55 -15.44
CA GLN A 202 -6.73 21.36 -15.05
C GLN A 202 -6.00 20.08 -15.50
N LYS A 203 -6.37 18.92 -14.96
CA LYS A 203 -5.75 17.62 -15.35
C LYS A 203 -5.91 17.28 -16.83
N LYS A 204 -7.01 17.73 -17.47
CA LYS A 204 -7.28 17.53 -18.91
C LYS A 204 -6.30 18.28 -19.82
N ASP A 205 -5.60 19.30 -19.31
CA ASP A 205 -4.65 20.12 -20.06
C ASP A 205 -3.25 19.53 -20.10
N PHE A 206 -3.03 18.40 -19.44
CA PHE A 206 -1.73 17.73 -19.40
C PHE A 206 -1.34 17.19 -20.77
N THR A 207 -0.07 17.38 -21.09
CA THR A 207 0.57 16.90 -22.32
C THR A 207 1.80 16.06 -21.97
N SER A 208 2.30 15.28 -22.93
CA SER A 208 3.52 14.47 -22.76
C SER A 208 4.81 15.30 -22.76
N SER A 209 4.77 16.52 -23.28
CA SER A 209 5.92 17.43 -23.39
C SER A 209 5.48 18.89 -23.40
N GLY A 210 6.41 19.84 -23.21
CA GLY A 210 6.14 21.27 -23.21
C GLY A 210 6.68 21.96 -21.97
N VAL A 211 5.93 22.92 -21.41
CA VAL A 211 6.28 23.60 -20.18
C VAL A 211 5.87 22.76 -18.99
N GLY A 212 6.80 22.51 -18.06
CA GLY A 212 6.52 21.78 -16.83
C GLY A 212 5.40 22.43 -16.02
N CYS A 213 4.56 21.61 -15.38
CA CYS A 213 3.48 22.12 -14.54
C CYS A 213 3.28 21.27 -13.28
N ILE A 214 2.69 21.89 -12.24
CA ILE A 214 2.25 21.22 -11.02
C ILE A 214 0.79 21.56 -10.75
N HIS A 215 -0.06 20.51 -10.69
CA HIS A 215 -1.44 20.60 -10.25
C HIS A 215 -1.49 20.43 -8.71
N TYR A 216 -2.40 21.12 -8.03
CA TYR A 216 -2.48 21.13 -6.55
C TYR A 216 -2.49 19.71 -5.93
N GLY A 217 -3.23 18.78 -6.52
CA GLY A 217 -3.27 17.40 -6.05
C GLY A 217 -1.92 16.68 -6.09
N GLN A 218 -1.04 17.04 -7.02
CA GLN A 218 0.30 16.45 -7.12
C GLN A 218 1.22 16.90 -5.98
N VAL A 219 0.95 18.03 -5.34
CA VAL A 219 1.73 18.55 -4.21
C VAL A 219 1.72 17.54 -3.04
N TYR A 220 0.61 16.82 -2.85
CA TYR A 220 0.50 15.84 -1.77
C TYR A 220 0.52 14.37 -2.22
N THR A 221 0.41 14.09 -3.54
CA THR A 221 0.41 12.71 -4.05
C THR A 221 1.71 12.29 -4.72
N LEU A 222 2.46 13.22 -5.35
CA LEU A 222 3.62 12.89 -6.19
C LEU A 222 4.93 13.51 -5.72
N TYR A 223 4.88 14.67 -5.05
CA TYR A 223 6.09 15.40 -4.68
C TYR A 223 6.37 15.30 -3.18
N GLY A 224 7.66 15.27 -2.85
CA GLY A 224 8.14 15.32 -1.46
C GLY A 224 8.23 16.75 -0.91
N ILE A 225 9.35 17.07 -0.26
CA ILE A 225 9.64 18.39 0.30
C ILE A 225 10.06 19.40 -0.78
N TYR A 226 10.76 18.92 -1.83
CA TYR A 226 11.25 19.72 -2.93
C TYR A 226 11.29 18.93 -4.23
N ALA A 227 11.35 19.64 -5.35
CA ALA A 227 11.45 19.04 -6.68
C ALA A 227 12.36 19.84 -7.59
N TYR A 228 13.09 19.16 -8.47
CA TYR A 228 13.93 19.74 -9.51
C TYR A 228 13.31 19.61 -10.92
N SER A 229 12.37 18.71 -11.09
CA SER A 229 11.68 18.45 -12.36
C SER A 229 10.20 18.17 -12.14
N THR A 230 9.38 18.43 -13.14
CA THR A 230 7.95 18.12 -13.12
C THR A 230 7.67 16.75 -13.70
N LYS A 231 6.58 16.14 -13.25
CA LYS A 231 6.06 14.86 -13.79
C LYS A 231 5.04 15.07 -14.92
N THR A 232 4.55 16.30 -15.08
CA THR A 232 3.52 16.67 -16.05
C THR A 232 3.89 17.96 -16.75
N PHE A 233 3.33 18.14 -17.94
CA PHE A 233 3.61 19.29 -18.80
C PHE A 233 2.30 19.86 -19.34
N VAL A 234 2.36 21.06 -19.89
CA VAL A 234 1.30 21.70 -20.68
C VAL A 234 1.89 22.26 -21.98
N SER A 235 1.05 22.49 -22.99
CA SER A 235 1.52 23.09 -24.24
C SER A 235 2.13 24.48 -24.03
N ASN A 236 3.10 24.85 -24.85
CA ASN A 236 3.77 26.13 -24.75
C ASN A 236 2.80 27.33 -24.87
N ASP A 237 1.78 27.23 -25.70
CA ASP A 237 0.79 28.31 -25.89
C ASP A 237 -0.14 28.42 -24.68
N PHE A 238 -0.57 27.32 -24.12
CA PHE A 238 -1.37 27.35 -22.90
C PHE A 238 -0.56 27.90 -21.71
N ALA A 239 0.69 27.50 -21.59
CA ALA A 239 1.59 27.97 -20.52
C ALA A 239 1.81 29.50 -20.52
N LYS A 240 1.65 30.19 -21.66
CA LYS A 240 1.74 31.66 -21.70
C LYS A 240 0.65 32.35 -20.88
N LYS A 241 -0.50 31.70 -20.68
CA LYS A 241 -1.64 32.24 -19.94
C LYS A 241 -1.60 31.90 -18.46
N LEU A 242 -0.67 31.01 -18.03
CA LEU A 242 -0.63 30.48 -16.68
C LEU A 242 0.37 31.24 -15.79
N LYS A 243 0.05 31.33 -14.50
CA LYS A 243 1.00 31.79 -13.47
C LYS A 243 2.11 30.78 -13.31
N LYS A 244 3.34 31.27 -13.13
CA LYS A 244 4.54 30.43 -13.09
C LYS A 244 5.33 30.62 -11.82
N ALA A 245 5.70 29.50 -11.20
CA ALA A 245 6.70 29.45 -10.16
C ALA A 245 8.10 29.43 -10.79
N LYS A 246 9.06 30.06 -10.11
CA LYS A 246 10.48 30.05 -10.44
C LYS A 246 11.28 29.35 -9.35
N LYS A 247 12.55 29.05 -9.62
CA LYS A 247 13.47 28.48 -8.66
C LYS A 247 13.47 29.26 -7.34
N GLY A 248 13.30 28.56 -6.24
CA GLY A 248 13.20 29.12 -4.88
C GLY A 248 11.78 29.42 -4.40
N ASP A 249 10.77 29.41 -5.28
CA ASP A 249 9.37 29.55 -4.85
C ASP A 249 8.87 28.24 -4.19
N LEU A 250 7.93 28.34 -3.24
CA LEU A 250 7.14 27.20 -2.77
C LEU A 250 5.81 27.12 -3.51
N ILE A 251 5.41 25.89 -3.83
CA ILE A 251 4.10 25.57 -4.37
C ILE A 251 3.27 24.98 -3.24
N ILE A 252 2.17 25.63 -2.86
CA ILE A 252 1.35 25.31 -1.70
C ILE A 252 -0.03 24.91 -2.17
N ALA A 253 -0.52 23.71 -1.78
CA ALA A 253 -1.88 23.27 -2.07
C ALA A 253 -2.89 24.10 -1.25
N ALA A 254 -3.80 24.79 -1.92
CA ALA A 254 -4.81 25.64 -1.29
C ALA A 254 -6.04 24.88 -0.81
N THR A 255 -6.31 23.70 -1.42
CA THR A 255 -7.48 22.85 -1.13
C THR A 255 -7.06 21.40 -0.97
N SER A 256 -7.79 20.67 -0.13
CA SER A 256 -7.65 19.22 0.04
C SER A 256 -8.95 18.64 0.62
N GLU A 257 -9.10 17.33 0.56
CA GLU A 257 -10.20 16.59 1.17
C GLU A 257 -10.04 16.44 2.70
N ASN A 258 -8.86 16.73 3.23
CA ASN A 258 -8.55 16.64 4.66
C ASN A 258 -7.67 17.81 5.12
N VAL A 259 -7.61 18.04 6.43
CA VAL A 259 -6.81 19.11 7.05
C VAL A 259 -5.30 18.80 6.98
N GLU A 260 -4.91 17.54 6.93
CA GLU A 260 -3.52 17.11 6.88
C GLU A 260 -2.84 17.57 5.60
N ASP A 261 -3.54 17.49 4.48
CA ASP A 261 -3.01 17.77 3.15
C ASP A 261 -3.11 19.25 2.74
N VAL A 262 -4.10 19.98 3.25
CA VAL A 262 -4.18 21.44 2.97
C VAL A 262 -2.93 22.14 3.46
N CYS A 263 -2.45 23.12 2.71
CA CYS A 263 -1.18 23.83 2.95
C CYS A 263 0.08 22.95 2.88
N LYS A 264 0.03 21.72 2.37
CA LYS A 264 1.26 21.02 1.98
C LYS A 264 2.01 21.84 0.93
N ALA A 265 3.33 21.87 1.06
CA ALA A 265 4.20 22.70 0.24
C ALA A 265 5.34 21.88 -0.39
N VAL A 266 5.71 22.26 -1.61
CA VAL A 266 6.88 21.75 -2.33
C VAL A 266 7.77 22.90 -2.74
N ALA A 267 9.05 22.90 -2.35
CA ALA A 267 10.01 23.87 -2.83
C ALA A 267 10.42 23.54 -4.27
N TRP A 268 10.24 24.49 -5.18
CA TRP A 268 10.70 24.35 -6.55
C TRP A 268 12.17 24.76 -6.68
N LEU A 269 13.02 23.81 -7.05
CA LEU A 269 14.47 24.00 -7.17
C LEU A 269 14.99 23.80 -8.60
N GLY A 270 14.09 23.50 -9.56
CA GLY A 270 14.44 23.41 -10.97
C GLY A 270 14.75 24.79 -11.59
N ASP A 271 15.57 24.81 -12.61
CA ASP A 271 16.01 26.05 -13.25
C ASP A 271 14.93 26.67 -14.15
N ASN A 272 14.01 25.88 -14.69
CA ASN A 272 12.93 26.37 -15.53
C ASN A 272 11.72 26.81 -14.72
N GLN A 273 11.03 27.83 -15.21
CA GLN A 273 9.72 28.21 -14.67
C GLN A 273 8.66 27.16 -15.01
N ILE A 274 7.76 26.92 -14.07
CA ILE A 274 6.69 25.92 -14.20
C ILE A 274 5.32 26.51 -13.95
N ALA A 275 4.31 26.04 -14.66
CA ALA A 275 2.93 26.48 -14.54
C ALA A 275 2.22 25.85 -13.32
N ILE A 276 1.37 26.62 -12.62
CA ILE A 276 0.71 26.21 -11.38
C ILE A 276 -0.81 26.31 -11.50
N SER A 277 -1.53 25.29 -10.99
CA SER A 277 -3.01 25.23 -11.03
C SER A 277 -3.68 26.24 -10.11
N GLY A 278 -4.95 26.56 -10.38
CA GLY A 278 -5.74 27.56 -9.65
C GLY A 278 -6.00 27.26 -8.18
N ASP A 279 -5.95 25.98 -7.79
CA ASP A 279 -6.12 25.53 -6.40
C ASP A 279 -4.76 25.32 -5.69
N ALA A 280 -3.73 26.03 -6.15
CA ALA A 280 -2.44 26.12 -5.50
C ALA A 280 -1.97 27.58 -5.47
N PHE A 281 -1.12 27.89 -4.49
CA PHE A 281 -0.42 29.16 -4.40
C PHE A 281 1.06 28.97 -4.72
N ILE A 282 1.65 29.96 -5.36
CA ILE A 282 3.09 30.18 -5.43
C ILE A 282 3.44 31.12 -4.28
N PHE A 283 4.22 30.65 -3.33
CA PHE A 283 4.75 31.51 -2.27
C PHE A 283 6.17 31.93 -2.65
N ARG A 284 6.31 33.17 -3.02
CA ARG A 284 7.57 33.78 -3.44
C ARG A 284 8.17 34.52 -2.25
N HIS A 285 9.35 34.12 -1.81
CA HIS A 285 9.98 34.59 -0.59
C HIS A 285 11.52 34.72 -0.75
N ASN A 286 12.18 35.30 0.25
CA ASN A 286 13.62 35.51 0.28
C ASN A 286 14.37 34.55 1.23
N GLN A 287 13.66 33.55 1.79
CA GLN A 287 14.22 32.58 2.73
C GLN A 287 14.76 31.34 2.00
N ASN A 288 15.47 30.47 2.73
CA ASN A 288 15.84 29.15 2.18
C ASN A 288 14.59 28.32 1.87
N PRO A 289 14.34 27.94 0.60
CA PRO A 289 13.10 27.27 0.22
C PRO A 289 12.96 25.88 0.85
N LYS A 290 14.05 25.13 1.04
CA LYS A 290 14.01 23.84 1.72
C LYS A 290 13.64 24.01 3.19
N PHE A 291 14.22 25.01 3.88
CA PHE A 291 13.92 25.27 5.28
C PHE A 291 12.42 25.54 5.47
N ILE A 292 11.84 26.44 4.68
CA ILE A 292 10.41 26.75 4.76
C ILE A 292 9.57 25.52 4.43
N ALA A 293 9.91 24.74 3.40
CA ALA A 293 9.18 23.53 3.04
C ALA A 293 9.22 22.44 4.14
N TYR A 294 10.36 22.29 4.83
CA TYR A 294 10.45 21.41 6.00
C TYR A 294 9.62 21.92 7.18
N TYR A 295 9.66 23.24 7.44
CA TYR A 295 8.88 23.86 8.52
C TYR A 295 7.37 23.63 8.32
N PHE A 296 6.87 23.72 7.08
CA PHE A 296 5.46 23.43 6.73
C PHE A 296 5.03 22.00 7.04
N LYS A 297 5.96 21.08 7.27
CA LYS A 297 5.68 19.68 7.68
C LYS A 297 5.79 19.44 9.19
N THR A 298 6.11 20.45 9.99
CA THR A 298 6.23 20.30 11.45
C THR A 298 4.86 20.27 12.13
N ASN A 299 4.82 19.64 13.30
CA ASN A 299 3.62 19.66 14.14
C ASN A 299 3.25 21.08 14.57
N SER A 300 4.24 21.94 14.85
CA SER A 300 4.00 23.35 15.18
C SER A 300 3.26 24.08 14.06
N PHE A 301 3.68 23.92 12.81
CA PHE A 301 2.97 24.51 11.67
C PHE A 301 1.58 23.88 11.50
N PHE A 302 1.45 22.58 11.69
CA PHE A 302 0.16 21.88 11.58
C PHE A 302 -0.87 22.42 12.59
N GLU A 303 -0.51 22.54 13.86
CA GLU A 303 -1.41 23.07 14.89
C GLU A 303 -1.79 24.54 14.65
N ASN A 304 -0.89 25.32 14.09
CA ASN A 304 -1.17 26.69 13.70
C ASN A 304 -2.16 26.75 12.51
N LYS A 305 -1.90 26.00 11.42
CA LYS A 305 -2.76 26.03 10.23
C LYS A 305 -4.16 25.49 10.52
N LYS A 306 -4.30 24.49 11.39
CA LYS A 306 -5.58 23.86 11.76
C LYS A 306 -6.59 24.87 12.28
N ARG A 307 -6.13 25.92 12.97
CA ARG A 307 -7.00 26.99 13.50
C ARG A 307 -7.66 27.82 12.41
N PHE A 308 -7.07 27.85 11.21
CA PHE A 308 -7.50 28.67 10.08
C PHE A 308 -8.10 27.81 8.93
N ALA A 309 -7.96 26.50 8.99
CA ALA A 309 -8.53 25.61 7.99
C ALA A 309 -10.07 25.57 8.17
N THR A 310 -10.82 26.14 7.23
CA THR A 310 -12.27 26.13 7.21
C THR A 310 -12.77 25.29 6.04
N GLY A 311 -13.55 24.26 6.31
CA GLY A 311 -14.20 23.42 5.31
C GLY A 311 -13.25 22.45 4.62
N THR A 312 -13.51 21.19 4.76
CA THR A 312 -13.07 20.16 3.81
C THR A 312 -14.11 20.09 2.69
N LYS A 313 -13.66 19.94 1.43
CA LYS A 313 -14.59 19.64 0.34
C LYS A 313 -15.30 18.34 0.60
#